data_720db6a01d8e599365639a7d180a6ab7
#
_entry.id   720db6a01d8e599365639a7d180a6ab7
#
_cell.length_a   1.000
_cell.length_b   1.000
_cell.length_c   1.000
_cell.angle_alpha   90.00
_cell.angle_beta   90.00
_cell.angle_gamma   90.00
#
_symmetry.space_group_name_H-M   'P 1'
#
loop_
_entity.id
_entity.type
_entity.pdbx_description
1 polymer ?
#
loop_
_entity_poly.entity_id
_entity_poly.type
_entity_poly.pdbx_seq_one_letter_code
_entity_poly.pdbx_strand_id
1 'polypeptide(L)'
;GSVRLKGTEIYDPDLNVADLRRRVGMVFQKPNPFPKSIYENVAYGLRIQGINNRATLNATVEKALKGAALWEEVKDRLHENALSLSGGQQQRLVIARAIAIEPEVLLLDEPASALDPISTLKIEELIYELKSKYTIVIVTHNMQQAARVSDYTAFMYLGDLIEYDDTKKLFSTPSIKQTEDYITGRYG
;
A
#
# COMPACT_ATOMS: atom_id res chain seq x y z
N GLY A 1 4.56 17.04 -16.71
CA GLY A 1 4.24 17.15 -15.28
C GLY A 1 5.48 17.06 -14.41
N SER A 2 5.37 17.40 -13.15
CA SER A 2 6.45 17.32 -12.17
C SER A 2 5.97 16.55 -10.95
N VAL A 3 6.79 15.63 -10.45
CA VAL A 3 6.54 14.91 -9.19
C VAL A 3 7.79 15.03 -8.32
N ARG A 4 7.60 15.47 -7.08
CA ARG A 4 8.72 15.69 -6.16
C ARG A 4 8.56 14.87 -4.88
N LEU A 5 9.65 14.21 -4.50
CA LEU A 5 9.76 13.53 -3.20
C LEU A 5 10.75 14.33 -2.32
N LYS A 6 10.24 14.94 -1.25
CA LYS A 6 11.01 15.82 -0.37
C LYS A 6 11.84 16.89 -1.14
N GLY A 7 11.21 17.52 -2.13
CA GLY A 7 11.81 18.55 -2.93
C GLY A 7 12.64 18.05 -4.13
N THR A 8 13.00 16.76 -4.19
CA THR A 8 13.74 16.17 -5.31
C THR A 8 12.80 15.77 -6.43
N GLU A 9 13.04 16.24 -7.65
CA GLU A 9 12.28 15.85 -8.85
C GLU A 9 12.56 14.38 -9.20
N ILE A 10 11.52 13.54 -9.27
CA ILE A 10 11.69 12.09 -9.49
C ILE A 10 12.01 11.73 -10.96
N TYR A 11 11.79 12.65 -11.89
CA TYR A 11 12.12 12.49 -13.32
C TYR A 11 13.47 13.10 -13.70
N ASP A 12 14.28 13.51 -12.72
CA ASP A 12 15.63 13.98 -12.96
C ASP A 12 16.47 12.85 -13.59
N PRO A 13 17.09 13.07 -14.77
CA PRO A 13 17.91 12.06 -15.43
C PRO A 13 19.08 11.53 -14.58
N ASP A 14 19.59 12.36 -13.67
CA ASP A 14 20.71 12.02 -12.79
C ASP A 14 20.26 11.27 -11.52
N LEU A 15 18.94 11.10 -11.32
CA LEU A 15 18.41 10.42 -10.14
C LEU A 15 18.71 8.91 -10.18
N ASN A 16 19.24 8.38 -9.10
CA ASN A 16 19.39 6.94 -8.93
C ASN A 16 18.00 6.29 -8.71
N VAL A 17 17.49 5.65 -9.76
CA VAL A 17 16.16 5.01 -9.75
C VAL A 17 16.08 3.87 -8.72
N ALA A 18 17.18 3.17 -8.43
CA ALA A 18 17.21 2.11 -7.41
C ALA A 18 16.99 2.70 -6.00
N ASP A 19 17.60 3.83 -5.71
CA ASP A 19 17.40 4.56 -4.45
C ASP A 19 15.99 5.11 -4.35
N LEU A 20 15.43 5.66 -5.43
CA LEU A 20 14.04 6.10 -5.45
C LEU A 20 13.09 4.93 -5.12
N ARG A 21 13.26 3.77 -5.78
CA ARG A 21 12.43 2.58 -5.57
C ARG A 21 12.57 1.98 -4.17
N ARG A 22 13.66 2.22 -3.48
CA ARG A 22 13.82 1.85 -2.08
C ARG A 22 12.97 2.75 -1.16
N ARG A 23 12.87 4.04 -1.50
CA ARG A 23 12.13 5.04 -0.73
C ARG A 23 10.63 5.01 -0.98
N VAL A 24 10.19 4.44 -2.11
CA VAL A 24 8.78 4.36 -2.53
C VAL A 24 8.41 2.90 -2.73
N GLY A 25 7.68 2.35 -1.76
CA GLY A 25 7.09 1.01 -1.87
C GLY A 25 5.84 1.03 -2.72
N MET A 26 5.58 -0.05 -3.47
CA MET A 26 4.37 -0.20 -4.27
C MET A 26 3.72 -1.56 -4.06
N VAL A 27 2.42 -1.55 -3.86
CA VAL A 27 1.55 -2.73 -3.74
C VAL A 27 0.50 -2.65 -4.82
N PHE A 28 0.44 -3.66 -5.67
CA PHE A 28 -0.47 -3.72 -6.81
C PHE A 28 -1.83 -4.29 -6.43
N GLN A 29 -2.83 -4.02 -7.25
CA GLN A 29 -4.20 -4.50 -7.13
C GLN A 29 -4.26 -6.03 -6.99
N LYS A 30 -3.55 -6.76 -7.84
CA LYS A 30 -3.45 -8.21 -7.75
C LYS A 30 -2.23 -8.57 -6.89
N PRO A 31 -2.41 -9.34 -5.80
CA PRO A 31 -1.28 -9.82 -5.02
C PRO A 31 -0.25 -10.52 -5.91
N ASN A 32 1.02 -10.19 -5.72
CA ASN A 32 2.12 -10.73 -6.53
C ASN A 32 3.26 -11.26 -5.65
N PRO A 33 2.99 -12.22 -4.75
CA PRO A 33 4.07 -12.85 -4.01
C PRO A 33 4.99 -13.59 -4.97
N PHE A 34 6.29 -13.59 -4.67
CA PHE A 34 7.25 -14.40 -5.41
C PHE A 34 6.99 -15.88 -5.14
N PRO A 35 7.29 -16.79 -6.10
CA PRO A 35 7.21 -18.24 -5.92
C PRO A 35 8.36 -18.74 -5.01
N LYS A 36 8.40 -18.21 -3.82
CA LYS A 36 9.37 -18.43 -2.74
C LYS A 36 8.61 -18.62 -1.43
N SER A 37 9.35 -18.94 -0.35
CA SER A 37 8.72 -19.00 0.97
C SER A 37 8.19 -17.65 1.45
N ILE A 38 7.32 -17.68 2.45
CA ILE A 38 6.80 -16.47 3.13
C ILE A 38 7.99 -15.63 3.64
N TYR A 39 8.95 -16.27 4.31
CA TYR A 39 10.16 -15.63 4.81
C TYR A 39 10.94 -14.93 3.70
N GLU A 40 11.24 -15.64 2.60
CA GLU A 40 12.04 -15.10 1.50
C GLU A 40 11.31 -13.99 0.74
N ASN A 41 9.98 -13.96 0.72
CA ASN A 41 9.25 -12.83 0.17
C ASN A 41 9.55 -11.54 0.96
N VAL A 42 9.49 -11.59 2.28
CA VAL A 42 9.73 -10.41 3.13
C VAL A 42 11.21 -10.03 3.15
N ALA A 43 12.11 -11.02 3.26
CA ALA A 43 13.56 -10.80 3.31
C ALA A 43 14.16 -10.33 1.97
N TYR A 44 13.42 -10.44 0.86
CA TYR A 44 13.95 -10.22 -0.49
C TYR A 44 14.59 -8.84 -0.68
N GLY A 45 13.87 -7.78 -0.31
CA GLY A 45 14.38 -6.42 -0.44
C GLY A 45 15.63 -6.15 0.40
N LEU A 46 15.71 -6.74 1.59
CA LEU A 46 16.86 -6.64 2.49
C LEU A 46 18.09 -7.33 1.89
N ARG A 47 17.90 -8.51 1.30
CA ARG A 47 18.99 -9.23 0.63
C ARG A 47 19.55 -8.48 -0.58
N ILE A 48 18.69 -7.84 -1.38
CA ILE A 48 19.14 -6.98 -2.48
C ILE A 48 19.99 -5.81 -1.96
N GLN A 49 19.69 -5.31 -0.76
CA GLN A 49 20.48 -4.25 -0.10
C GLN A 49 21.78 -4.78 0.54
N GLY A 50 22.10 -6.07 0.37
CA GLY A 50 23.30 -6.70 0.94
C GLY A 50 23.17 -7.10 2.40
N ILE A 51 21.98 -7.00 3.01
CA ILE A 51 21.75 -7.43 4.40
C ILE A 51 21.59 -8.95 4.42
N ASN A 52 22.63 -9.65 4.90
CA ASN A 52 22.67 -11.11 4.97
C ASN A 52 22.79 -11.64 6.41
N ASN A 53 22.92 -10.78 7.39
CA ASN A 53 22.98 -11.20 8.79
C ASN A 53 21.64 -11.84 9.19
N ARG A 54 21.71 -13.12 9.62
CA ARG A 54 20.52 -13.92 9.94
C ARG A 54 19.69 -13.35 11.08
N ALA A 55 20.32 -12.81 12.10
CA ALA A 55 19.60 -12.21 13.23
C ALA A 55 18.83 -10.96 12.80
N THR A 56 19.46 -10.09 12.00
CA THR A 56 18.82 -8.88 11.44
C THR A 56 17.66 -9.25 10.52
N LEU A 57 17.84 -10.22 9.63
CA LEU A 57 16.79 -10.69 8.73
C LEU A 57 15.60 -11.23 9.52
N ASN A 58 15.83 -12.11 10.50
CA ASN A 58 14.76 -12.68 11.32
C ASN A 58 13.95 -11.59 12.05
N ALA A 59 14.66 -10.67 12.71
CA ALA A 59 14.00 -9.57 13.43
C ALA A 59 13.18 -8.68 12.49
N THR A 60 13.71 -8.35 11.30
CA THR A 60 13.01 -7.50 10.34
C THR A 60 11.81 -8.22 9.71
N VAL A 61 11.96 -9.51 9.38
CA VAL A 61 10.85 -10.33 8.84
C VAL A 61 9.71 -10.42 9.85
N GLU A 62 10.02 -10.73 11.12
CA GLU A 62 9.03 -10.75 12.19
C GLU A 62 8.34 -9.39 12.37
N LYS A 63 9.13 -8.30 12.46
CA LYS A 63 8.61 -6.93 12.56
C LYS A 63 7.68 -6.58 11.40
N ALA A 64 8.06 -6.89 10.16
CA ALA A 64 7.28 -6.59 8.98
C ALA A 64 5.99 -7.42 8.91
N LEU A 65 6.04 -8.71 9.24
CA LEU A 65 4.85 -9.56 9.28
C LEU A 65 3.88 -9.14 10.41
N LYS A 66 4.39 -8.72 11.57
CA LYS A 66 3.57 -8.11 12.64
C LYS A 66 2.97 -6.79 12.15
N GLY A 67 3.77 -5.93 11.52
CA GLY A 67 3.31 -4.66 10.97
C GLY A 67 2.28 -4.80 9.84
N ALA A 68 2.18 -5.96 9.22
CA ALA A 68 1.17 -6.31 8.21
C ALA A 68 0.01 -7.17 8.78
N ALA A 69 -0.11 -7.28 10.11
CA ALA A 69 -1.11 -8.09 10.80
C ALA A 69 -1.20 -9.55 10.28
N LEU A 70 -0.06 -10.14 9.90
CA LEU A 70 0.01 -11.48 9.32
C LEU A 70 0.79 -12.48 10.18
N TRP A 71 1.61 -12.00 11.13
CA TRP A 71 2.54 -12.83 11.92
C TRP A 71 1.87 -14.02 12.59
N GLU A 72 0.79 -13.81 13.31
CA GLU A 72 0.10 -14.88 14.07
C GLU A 72 -0.46 -16.00 13.17
N GLU A 73 -0.75 -15.68 11.91
CA GLU A 73 -1.27 -16.64 10.95
C GLU A 73 -0.17 -17.47 10.26
N VAL A 74 1.10 -16.99 10.26
CA VAL A 74 2.17 -17.60 9.46
C VAL A 74 3.45 -17.94 10.21
N LYS A 75 3.60 -17.55 11.49
CA LYS A 75 4.84 -17.72 12.27
C LYS A 75 5.38 -19.14 12.31
N ASP A 76 4.50 -20.15 12.30
CA ASP A 76 4.89 -21.57 12.38
C ASP A 76 5.12 -22.20 10.98
N ARG A 77 4.92 -21.43 9.90
CA ARG A 77 5.05 -21.91 8.51
C ARG A 77 5.78 -20.93 7.58
N LEU A 78 6.72 -20.17 8.12
CA LEU A 78 7.48 -19.15 7.38
C LEU A 78 8.25 -19.69 6.16
N HIS A 79 8.57 -21.00 6.16
CA HIS A 79 9.30 -21.65 5.07
C HIS A 79 8.38 -22.28 4.01
N GLU A 80 7.06 -22.25 4.19
CA GLU A 80 6.11 -22.70 3.18
C GLU A 80 6.04 -21.71 2.00
N ASN A 81 5.58 -22.24 0.85
CA ASN A 81 5.44 -21.43 -0.36
C ASN A 81 4.36 -20.35 -0.15
N ALA A 82 4.72 -19.09 -0.42
CA ALA A 82 3.81 -17.96 -0.30
C ALA A 82 2.55 -18.06 -1.19
N LEU A 83 2.60 -18.81 -2.28
CA LEU A 83 1.46 -19.01 -3.17
C LEU A 83 0.36 -19.91 -2.54
N SER A 84 0.67 -20.62 -1.45
CA SER A 84 -0.34 -21.41 -0.70
C SER A 84 -1.23 -20.56 0.21
N LEU A 85 -0.91 -19.30 0.41
CA LEU A 85 -1.68 -18.36 1.20
C LEU A 85 -3.00 -17.98 0.53
N SER A 86 -4.04 -17.65 1.32
CA SER A 86 -5.27 -17.04 0.79
C SER A 86 -5.01 -15.67 0.15
N GLY A 87 -5.91 -15.17 -0.70
CA GLY A 87 -5.75 -13.88 -1.36
C GLY A 87 -5.48 -12.72 -0.40
N GLY A 88 -6.25 -12.64 0.70
CA GLY A 88 -6.03 -11.62 1.73
C GLY A 88 -4.71 -11.77 2.49
N GLN A 89 -4.26 -13.01 2.73
CA GLN A 89 -2.94 -13.28 3.31
C GLN A 89 -1.82 -12.90 2.34
N GLN A 90 -1.96 -13.21 1.04
CA GLN A 90 -1.00 -12.83 0.02
C GLN A 90 -0.89 -11.30 -0.07
N GLN A 91 -2.00 -10.58 -0.01
CA GLN A 91 -1.99 -9.12 -0.05
C GLN A 91 -1.26 -8.54 1.16
N ARG A 92 -1.53 -9.04 2.37
CA ARG A 92 -0.80 -8.62 3.59
C ARG A 92 0.67 -9.02 3.53
N LEU A 93 1.02 -10.14 2.91
CA LEU A 93 2.41 -10.54 2.69
C LEU A 93 3.15 -9.56 1.75
N VAL A 94 2.50 -9.12 0.67
CA VAL A 94 3.09 -8.14 -0.26
C VAL A 94 3.25 -6.77 0.43
N ILE A 95 2.31 -6.38 1.30
CA ILE A 95 2.47 -5.20 2.15
C ILE A 95 3.65 -5.38 3.12
N ALA A 96 3.76 -6.55 3.80
CA ALA A 96 4.90 -6.85 4.68
C ALA A 96 6.23 -6.73 3.93
N ARG A 97 6.30 -7.27 2.71
CA ARG A 97 7.48 -7.14 1.84
C ARG A 97 7.82 -5.68 1.53
N ALA A 98 6.81 -4.87 1.26
CA ALA A 98 7.01 -3.45 0.95
C ALA A 98 7.49 -2.65 2.16
N ILE A 99 6.94 -2.89 3.35
CA ILE A 99 7.33 -2.16 4.58
C ILE A 99 8.62 -2.67 5.23
N ALA A 100 9.10 -3.89 4.87
CA ALA A 100 10.33 -4.46 5.40
C ALA A 100 11.59 -3.61 5.13
N ILE A 101 11.58 -2.86 4.03
CA ILE A 101 12.67 -1.95 3.65
C ILE A 101 12.48 -0.52 4.19
N GLU A 102 11.46 -0.29 5.02
CA GLU A 102 11.12 0.99 5.65
C GLU A 102 11.03 2.15 4.64
N PRO A 103 10.13 2.09 3.66
CA PRO A 103 9.97 3.14 2.65
C PRO A 103 9.46 4.44 3.28
N GLU A 104 9.64 5.57 2.60
CA GLU A 104 9.07 6.87 3.00
C GLU A 104 7.62 7.02 2.55
N VAL A 105 7.30 6.46 1.39
CA VAL A 105 5.97 6.49 0.77
C VAL A 105 5.55 5.07 0.40
N LEU A 106 4.30 4.75 0.65
CA LEU A 106 3.67 3.48 0.25
C LEU A 106 2.53 3.77 -0.72
N LEU A 107 2.68 3.30 -1.95
CA LEU A 107 1.66 3.39 -2.99
C LEU A 107 0.83 2.10 -2.98
N LEU A 108 -0.48 2.21 -2.85
CA LEU A 108 -1.43 1.10 -2.84
C LEU A 108 -2.40 1.26 -4.00
N ASP A 109 -2.33 0.36 -4.96
CA ASP A 109 -3.23 0.36 -6.12
C ASP A 109 -4.36 -0.64 -5.87
N GLU A 110 -5.55 -0.14 -5.61
CA GLU A 110 -6.76 -0.92 -5.28
C GLU A 110 -6.52 -2.11 -4.33
N PRO A 111 -5.92 -1.91 -3.16
CA PRO A 111 -5.33 -2.98 -2.34
C PRO A 111 -6.35 -4.02 -1.80
N ALA A 112 -7.63 -3.76 -1.90
CA ALA A 112 -8.68 -4.63 -1.39
C ALA A 112 -9.74 -5.03 -2.43
N SER A 113 -9.63 -4.59 -3.70
CA SER A 113 -10.69 -4.75 -4.71
C SER A 113 -11.01 -6.21 -5.07
N ALA A 114 -10.04 -7.12 -4.93
CA ALA A 114 -10.19 -8.54 -5.25
C ALA A 114 -10.40 -9.42 -4.00
N LEU A 115 -10.67 -8.82 -2.84
CA LEU A 115 -10.76 -9.54 -1.58
C LEU A 115 -12.21 -9.68 -1.10
N ASP A 116 -12.45 -10.70 -0.28
CA ASP A 116 -13.70 -10.86 0.46
C ASP A 116 -13.88 -9.75 1.52
N PRO A 117 -15.12 -9.51 2.01
CA PRO A 117 -15.38 -8.40 2.94
C PRO A 117 -14.56 -8.44 4.23
N ILE A 118 -14.27 -9.63 4.77
CA ILE A 118 -13.49 -9.79 6.02
C ILE A 118 -12.02 -9.41 5.76
N SER A 119 -11.47 -9.89 4.64
CA SER A 119 -10.11 -9.55 4.23
C SER A 119 -9.98 -8.05 3.89
N THR A 120 -11.00 -7.46 3.27
CA THR A 120 -11.07 -6.02 2.98
C THR A 120 -10.99 -5.20 4.27
N LEU A 121 -11.79 -5.56 5.29
CA LEU A 121 -11.75 -4.87 6.58
C LEU A 121 -10.36 -4.93 7.22
N LYS A 122 -9.72 -6.10 7.22
CA LYS A 122 -8.35 -6.26 7.74
C LYS A 122 -7.32 -5.39 7.00
N ILE A 123 -7.47 -5.20 5.70
CA ILE A 123 -6.60 -4.30 4.93
C ILE A 123 -6.86 -2.83 5.29
N GLU A 124 -8.12 -2.43 5.50
CA GLU A 124 -8.46 -1.06 5.91
C GLU A 124 -7.92 -0.73 7.30
N GLU A 125 -8.08 -1.65 8.27
CA GLU A 125 -7.50 -1.54 9.61
C GLU A 125 -5.97 -1.42 9.54
N LEU A 126 -5.32 -2.25 8.73
CA LEU A 126 -3.89 -2.21 8.50
C LEU A 126 -3.44 -0.86 7.91
N ILE A 127 -4.14 -0.32 6.92
CA ILE A 127 -3.85 0.99 6.33
C ILE A 127 -3.95 2.08 7.40
N TYR A 128 -4.98 2.02 8.24
CA TYR A 128 -5.18 2.98 9.33
C TYR A 128 -4.02 2.96 10.33
N GLU A 129 -3.47 1.80 10.66
CA GLU A 129 -2.28 1.69 11.52
C GLU A 129 -1.01 2.20 10.83
N LEU A 130 -0.83 1.85 9.55
CA LEU A 130 0.37 2.20 8.78
C LEU A 130 0.48 3.70 8.51
N LYS A 131 -0.63 4.43 8.35
CA LYS A 131 -0.60 5.87 8.07
C LYS A 131 0.05 6.71 9.18
N SER A 132 0.16 6.16 10.39
CA SER A 132 0.91 6.80 11.48
C SER A 132 2.43 6.80 11.27
N LYS A 133 2.93 5.93 10.38
CA LYS A 133 4.37 5.69 10.14
C LYS A 133 4.82 6.03 8.73
N TYR A 134 3.94 5.94 7.77
CA TYR A 134 4.23 6.10 6.34
C TYR A 134 3.31 7.15 5.71
N THR A 135 3.81 7.86 4.72
CA THR A 135 2.95 8.57 3.80
C THR A 135 2.32 7.55 2.85
N ILE A 136 1.00 7.43 2.85
CA ILE A 136 0.28 6.45 2.04
C ILE A 136 -0.50 7.16 0.94
N VAL A 137 -0.35 6.70 -0.29
CA VAL A 137 -1.19 7.10 -1.43
C VAL A 137 -1.95 5.87 -1.90
N ILE A 138 -3.28 5.96 -1.92
CA ILE A 138 -4.17 4.87 -2.32
C ILE A 138 -4.93 5.28 -3.57
N VAL A 139 -4.95 4.42 -4.57
CA VAL A 139 -5.91 4.47 -5.68
C VAL A 139 -7.02 3.49 -5.37
N THR A 140 -8.26 3.95 -5.42
CA THR A 140 -9.44 3.09 -5.24
C THR A 140 -10.64 3.67 -5.99
N HIS A 141 -11.47 2.79 -6.53
CA HIS A 141 -12.79 3.15 -7.05
C HIS A 141 -13.90 3.00 -5.98
N ASN A 142 -13.55 2.52 -4.78
CA ASN A 142 -14.49 2.36 -3.68
C ASN A 142 -14.53 3.62 -2.81
N MET A 143 -15.54 4.45 -3.02
CA MET A 143 -15.73 5.71 -2.28
C MET A 143 -15.85 5.51 -0.77
N GLN A 144 -16.49 4.41 -0.33
CA GLN A 144 -16.65 4.11 1.09
C GLN A 144 -15.30 3.77 1.73
N GLN A 145 -14.42 3.06 1.01
CA GLN A 145 -13.05 2.81 1.46
C GLN A 145 -12.28 4.13 1.57
N ALA A 146 -12.29 4.97 0.53
CA ALA A 146 -11.64 6.28 0.57
C ALA A 146 -12.10 7.11 1.77
N ALA A 147 -13.41 7.18 2.01
CA ALA A 147 -13.99 7.92 3.12
C ALA A 147 -13.55 7.41 4.51
N ARG A 148 -13.28 6.09 4.66
CA ARG A 148 -12.89 5.51 5.94
C ARG A 148 -11.39 5.64 6.25
N VAL A 149 -10.52 5.51 5.24
CA VAL A 149 -9.08 5.35 5.49
C VAL A 149 -8.25 6.59 5.23
N SER A 150 -8.69 7.50 4.35
CA SER A 150 -7.89 8.65 3.92
C SER A 150 -8.14 9.91 4.75
N ASP A 151 -7.11 10.75 4.86
CA ASP A 151 -7.18 12.08 5.49
C ASP A 151 -7.54 13.14 4.43
N TYR A 152 -7.00 12.99 3.21
CA TYR A 152 -7.29 13.80 2.03
C TYR A 152 -7.72 12.91 0.88
N THR A 153 -8.61 13.41 0.04
CA THR A 153 -9.10 12.69 -1.14
C THR A 153 -8.99 13.55 -2.40
N ALA A 154 -8.46 12.96 -3.46
CA ALA A 154 -8.43 13.51 -4.79
C ALA A 154 -9.46 12.78 -5.66
N PHE A 155 -10.44 13.51 -6.20
CA PHE A 155 -11.35 12.96 -7.20
C PHE A 155 -10.79 13.23 -8.59
N MET A 156 -10.57 12.14 -9.34
CA MET A 156 -10.05 12.19 -10.70
C MET A 156 -11.07 11.63 -11.69
N TYR A 157 -11.21 12.28 -12.84
CA TYR A 157 -12.08 11.84 -13.91
C TYR A 157 -11.42 12.02 -15.27
N LEU A 158 -11.36 10.98 -16.08
CA LEU A 158 -10.75 10.96 -17.41
C LEU A 158 -9.33 11.55 -17.47
N GLY A 159 -8.55 11.40 -16.41
CA GLY A 159 -7.17 11.89 -16.31
C GLY A 159 -7.05 13.30 -15.71
N ASP A 160 -8.14 14.00 -15.50
CA ASP A 160 -8.17 15.33 -14.88
C ASP A 160 -8.40 15.23 -13.37
N LEU A 161 -7.70 16.05 -12.60
CA LEU A 161 -7.98 16.28 -11.18
C LEU A 161 -9.16 17.24 -11.06
N ILE A 162 -10.31 16.71 -10.64
CA ILE A 162 -11.56 17.49 -10.52
C ILE A 162 -11.56 18.23 -9.18
N GLU A 163 -11.33 17.53 -8.07
CA GLU A 163 -11.36 18.12 -6.74
C GLU A 163 -10.34 17.43 -5.82
N TYR A 164 -9.74 18.21 -4.93
CA TYR A 164 -8.85 17.72 -3.88
C TYR A 164 -9.13 18.50 -2.60
N ASP A 165 -9.52 17.79 -1.53
CA ASP A 165 -9.82 18.41 -0.23
C ASP A 165 -9.64 17.41 0.93
N ASP A 166 -9.83 17.88 2.16
CA ASP A 166 -10.06 17.03 3.33
C ASP A 166 -11.16 16.01 3.03
N THR A 167 -10.91 14.75 3.37
CA THR A 167 -11.83 13.64 3.04
C THR A 167 -13.24 13.88 3.57
N LYS A 168 -13.39 14.36 4.80
CA LYS A 168 -14.69 14.58 5.40
C LYS A 168 -15.45 15.68 4.64
N LYS A 169 -14.76 16.75 4.26
CA LYS A 169 -15.35 17.86 3.49
C LYS A 169 -15.75 17.39 2.10
N LEU A 170 -14.87 16.69 1.39
CA LEU A 170 -15.14 16.20 0.04
C LEU A 170 -16.35 15.27 -0.01
N PHE A 171 -16.51 14.39 0.99
CA PHE A 171 -17.65 13.45 1.04
C PHE A 171 -18.95 14.04 1.62
N SER A 172 -18.90 15.17 2.37
CA SER A 172 -20.09 15.79 2.97
C SER A 172 -20.57 17.01 2.22
N THR A 173 -19.68 17.87 1.79
CA THR A 173 -19.96 19.17 1.16
C THR A 173 -18.94 19.48 0.07
N PRO A 174 -18.88 18.68 -1.01
CA PRO A 174 -17.98 18.94 -2.12
C PRO A 174 -18.22 20.31 -2.74
N SER A 175 -17.15 20.94 -3.20
CA SER A 175 -17.21 22.28 -3.81
C SER A 175 -17.56 22.21 -5.30
N ILE A 176 -17.34 21.06 -5.92
CA ILE A 176 -17.54 20.82 -7.36
C ILE A 176 -18.79 19.96 -7.59
N LYS A 177 -19.68 20.44 -8.42
CA LYS A 177 -20.95 19.74 -8.77
C LYS A 177 -20.70 18.30 -9.29
N GLN A 178 -19.68 18.11 -10.10
CA GLN A 178 -19.30 16.82 -10.65
C GLN A 178 -18.90 15.82 -9.56
N THR A 179 -18.21 16.27 -8.52
CA THR A 179 -17.87 15.46 -7.33
C THR A 179 -19.13 15.06 -6.57
N GLU A 180 -20.05 16.01 -6.36
CA GLU A 180 -21.35 15.75 -5.70
C GLU A 180 -22.16 14.69 -6.46
N ASP A 181 -22.28 14.85 -7.77
CA ASP A 181 -23.03 13.92 -8.63
C ASP A 181 -22.41 12.52 -8.61
N TYR A 182 -21.08 12.41 -8.60
CA TYR A 182 -20.38 11.13 -8.48
C TYR A 182 -20.66 10.47 -7.12
N ILE A 183 -20.49 11.20 -6.01
CA ILE A 183 -20.69 10.67 -4.66
C ILE A 183 -22.13 10.23 -4.43
N THR A 184 -23.09 10.98 -4.97
CA THR A 184 -24.54 10.70 -4.81
C THR A 184 -25.08 9.67 -5.81
N GLY A 185 -24.25 9.14 -6.70
CA GLY A 185 -24.65 8.17 -7.72
C GLY A 185 -25.53 8.77 -8.85
N ARG A 186 -25.51 10.09 -9.00
CA ARG A 186 -26.24 10.80 -10.06
C ARG A 186 -25.40 10.98 -11.34
N TYR A 187 -24.30 10.28 -11.41
CA TYR A 187 -23.38 10.31 -12.53
C TYR A 187 -23.90 9.35 -13.61
N GLY A 188 -24.48 9.89 -14.68
CA GLY A 188 -25.01 9.16 -15.82
C GLY A 188 -25.09 10.06 -17.05
#